data_b7e5284f6456a996869c32b692bad9fb
#
_entry.id   b7e5284f6456a996869c32b692bad9fb
#
_cell.length_a   1.000
_cell.length_b   1.000
_cell.length_c   1.000
_cell.angle_alpha   90.00
_cell.angle_beta   90.00
_cell.angle_gamma   90.00
#
_symmetry.space_group_name_H-M   'P 1'
#
loop_
_entity.id
_entity.type
_entity.pdbx_description
1 polymer ?
#
loop_
_entity_poly.entity_id
_entity_poly.type
_entity_poly.pdbx_seq_one_letter_code
_entity_poly.pdbx_strand_id
1 'polypeptide(L)'
;MSVFTPVSPAQLTDWLQRYDLGTLVALQGISEGVQNSNFFVDTEDARHVLTLFEKVDSTLLPFYLDLMAHLAGHGIPCPAPRPARDGSLLGTLNGRPAALFSRLSGASVMHPTSAHCAAIGRAMAQLHLAGSTFPAPPHPRGADWIAATAARVMSILSAGDAAMLAAELSCQRDHTATLPGGVIHADLFRDNVLFTDGSTPCIGGLLDF
;
A
#
# COMPACT_ATOMS: atom_id res chain seq x y z
N MET A 1 17.01 4.64 -10.13
CA MET A 1 16.68 5.93 -9.46
C MET A 1 15.20 6.14 -9.66
N SER A 2 14.39 6.01 -8.61
CA SER A 2 12.92 6.03 -8.70
C SER A 2 12.29 7.32 -8.15
N VAL A 3 13.04 8.42 -8.17
CA VAL A 3 12.49 9.76 -7.99
C VAL A 3 12.22 10.34 -9.37
N PHE A 4 10.94 10.38 -9.77
CA PHE A 4 10.49 10.93 -11.06
C PHE A 4 10.30 12.45 -10.96
N THR A 5 9.67 12.90 -9.87
CA THR A 5 9.44 14.31 -9.58
C THR A 5 10.36 14.73 -8.42
N PRO A 6 11.41 15.51 -8.68
CA PRO A 6 12.31 15.97 -7.63
C PRO A 6 11.62 16.97 -6.70
N VAL A 7 12.02 16.94 -5.44
CA VAL A 7 11.56 17.88 -4.40
C VAL A 7 12.79 18.50 -3.75
N SER A 8 12.87 19.83 -3.74
CA SER A 8 13.93 20.54 -3.02
C SER A 8 13.56 20.73 -1.54
N PRO A 9 14.57 20.89 -0.64
CA PRO A 9 14.31 21.20 0.76
C PRO A 9 13.43 22.44 0.96
N ALA A 10 13.61 23.49 0.17
CA ALA A 10 12.82 24.72 0.25
C ALA A 10 11.34 24.45 -0.08
N GLN A 11 11.07 23.74 -1.19
CA GLN A 11 9.70 23.37 -1.59
C GLN A 11 9.02 22.51 -0.51
N LEU A 12 9.75 21.57 0.08
CA LEU A 12 9.21 20.73 1.13
C LEU A 12 8.96 21.53 2.41
N THR A 13 9.86 22.42 2.80
CA THR A 13 9.68 23.29 3.98
C THR A 13 8.39 24.11 3.86
N ASP A 14 8.14 24.72 2.69
CA ASP A 14 6.92 25.47 2.44
C ASP A 14 5.68 24.57 2.49
N TRP A 15 5.77 23.39 1.90
CA TRP A 15 4.65 22.44 1.89
C TRP A 15 4.35 21.87 3.27
N LEU A 16 5.36 21.64 4.12
CA LEU A 16 5.21 21.15 5.49
C LEU A 16 4.54 22.16 6.44
N GLN A 17 4.44 23.44 6.08
CA GLN A 17 3.68 24.43 6.86
C GLN A 17 2.20 24.07 7.01
N ARG A 18 1.68 23.18 6.16
CA ARG A 18 0.33 22.62 6.27
C ARG A 18 0.16 21.67 7.47
N TYR A 19 1.24 21.21 8.06
CA TYR A 19 1.28 20.22 9.14
C TYR A 19 1.77 20.85 10.45
N ASP A 20 1.61 20.12 11.53
CA ASP A 20 2.15 20.46 12.85
C ASP A 20 3.19 19.38 13.23
N LEU A 21 4.38 19.47 12.63
CA LEU A 21 5.41 18.42 12.66
C LEU A 21 6.83 18.96 12.94
N GLY A 22 6.93 20.22 13.41
CA GLY A 22 8.24 20.86 13.60
C GLY A 22 8.92 21.22 12.28
N THR A 23 10.19 21.62 12.35
CA THR A 23 10.97 22.03 11.18
C THR A 23 11.58 20.83 10.45
N LEU A 24 11.82 20.99 9.16
CA LEU A 24 12.51 19.99 8.34
C LEU A 24 13.97 19.87 8.76
N VAL A 25 14.39 18.65 9.09
CA VAL A 25 15.79 18.32 9.46
C VAL A 25 16.52 17.67 8.30
N ALA A 26 15.88 16.70 7.61
CA ALA A 26 16.49 15.99 6.49
C ALA A 26 15.47 15.59 5.44
N LEU A 27 15.93 15.58 4.17
CA LEU A 27 15.18 15.10 3.01
C LEU A 27 16.09 14.19 2.19
N GLN A 28 15.69 12.94 1.98
CA GLN A 28 16.45 11.96 1.22
C GLN A 28 15.53 11.19 0.27
N GLY A 29 15.83 11.19 -1.04
CA GLY A 29 15.11 10.38 -2.01
C GLY A 29 15.29 8.88 -1.76
N ILE A 30 14.22 8.12 -1.91
CA ILE A 30 14.21 6.66 -1.84
C ILE A 30 14.38 6.13 -3.25
N SER A 31 15.42 5.30 -3.46
CA SER A 31 15.74 4.73 -4.78
C SER A 31 14.91 3.50 -5.12
N GLU A 32 14.19 2.96 -4.18
CA GLU A 32 13.33 1.78 -4.31
C GLU A 32 11.90 2.20 -4.68
N GLY A 33 11.21 1.34 -5.42
CA GLY A 33 9.87 1.61 -5.93
C GLY A 33 9.88 2.03 -7.41
N VAL A 34 8.81 1.69 -8.14
CA VAL A 34 8.72 1.86 -9.60
C VAL A 34 7.54 2.73 -10.06
N GLN A 35 6.69 3.15 -9.15
CA GLN A 35 5.44 3.83 -9.47
C GLN A 35 5.34 5.26 -8.96
N ASN A 36 5.95 5.57 -7.82
CA ASN A 36 5.84 6.84 -7.12
C ASN A 36 7.21 7.45 -6.82
N SER A 37 7.29 8.75 -6.58
CA SER A 37 8.47 9.39 -6.02
C SER A 37 8.35 9.41 -4.50
N ASN A 38 9.26 8.71 -3.82
CA ASN A 38 9.26 8.58 -2.38
C ASN A 38 10.49 9.25 -1.76
N PHE A 39 10.30 9.84 -0.58
CA PHE A 39 11.38 10.50 0.16
C PHE A 39 11.28 10.19 1.65
N PHE A 40 12.39 9.89 2.29
CA PHE A 40 12.49 10.00 3.73
C PHE A 40 12.54 11.47 4.11
N VAL A 41 11.71 11.82 5.09
CA VAL A 41 11.56 13.18 5.61
C VAL A 41 11.71 13.09 7.13
N ASP A 42 12.79 13.66 7.66
CA ASP A 42 12.97 13.77 9.09
C ASP A 42 12.64 15.21 9.51
N THR A 43 11.76 15.36 10.49
CA THR A 43 11.44 16.63 11.14
C THR A 43 11.95 16.58 12.58
N GLU A 44 11.89 17.72 13.30
CA GLU A 44 12.29 17.75 14.72
C GLU A 44 11.48 16.75 15.57
N ASP A 45 10.21 16.55 15.25
CA ASP A 45 9.29 15.76 16.08
C ASP A 45 9.24 14.28 15.67
N ALA A 46 9.45 13.94 14.38
CA ALA A 46 9.26 12.57 13.93
C ALA A 46 9.90 12.29 12.55
N ARG A 47 9.87 11.00 12.19
CA ARG A 47 10.29 10.49 10.88
C ARG A 47 9.10 10.13 10.03
N HIS A 48 9.16 10.52 8.77
CA HIS A 48 8.08 10.38 7.81
C HIS A 48 8.56 9.82 6.47
N VAL A 49 7.60 9.41 5.66
CA VAL A 49 7.76 9.16 4.22
C VAL A 49 6.83 10.09 3.46
N LEU A 50 7.38 10.90 2.58
CA LEU A 50 6.62 11.69 1.61
C LEU A 50 6.49 10.87 0.33
N THR A 51 5.26 10.71 -0.15
CA THR A 51 4.98 10.07 -1.44
C THR A 51 4.32 11.07 -2.38
N LEU A 52 4.90 11.24 -3.58
CA LEU A 52 4.27 11.91 -4.71
C LEU A 52 3.73 10.83 -5.65
N PHE A 53 2.43 10.86 -5.90
CA PHE A 53 1.75 9.88 -6.74
C PHE A 53 1.87 10.26 -8.22
N GLU A 54 2.64 9.46 -8.98
CA GLU A 54 2.99 9.80 -10.36
C GLU A 54 2.00 9.27 -11.39
N LYS A 55 1.44 8.08 -11.14
CA LYS A 55 0.64 7.33 -12.12
C LYS A 55 -0.71 6.83 -11.57
N VAL A 56 -0.94 6.93 -10.28
CA VAL A 56 -2.19 6.46 -9.67
C VAL A 56 -3.34 7.37 -10.07
N ASP A 57 -4.48 6.79 -10.37
CA ASP A 57 -5.71 7.55 -10.58
C ASP A 57 -6.04 8.33 -9.31
N SER A 58 -6.02 9.66 -9.41
CA SER A 58 -6.25 10.56 -8.28
C SER A 58 -7.61 10.37 -7.62
N THR A 59 -8.59 9.79 -8.34
CA THR A 59 -9.93 9.51 -7.80
C THR A 59 -9.93 8.35 -6.80
N LEU A 60 -8.93 7.46 -6.85
CA LEU A 60 -8.78 6.34 -5.94
C LEU A 60 -7.91 6.66 -4.70
N LEU A 61 -7.12 7.73 -4.75
CA LEU A 61 -6.22 8.08 -3.65
C LEU A 61 -6.92 8.30 -2.31
N PRO A 62 -8.09 8.96 -2.23
CA PRO A 62 -8.80 9.09 -0.96
C PRO A 62 -9.12 7.72 -0.33
N PHE A 63 -9.58 6.75 -1.14
CA PHE A 63 -9.87 5.40 -0.66
C PHE A 63 -8.64 4.73 -0.03
N TYR A 64 -7.47 4.79 -0.71
CA TYR A 64 -6.24 4.19 -0.17
C TYR A 64 -5.76 4.88 1.10
N LEU A 65 -5.82 6.21 1.15
CA LEU A 65 -5.40 6.97 2.34
C LEU A 65 -6.33 6.70 3.52
N ASP A 66 -7.65 6.69 3.30
CA ASP A 66 -8.63 6.40 4.33
C ASP A 66 -8.51 4.96 4.84
N LEU A 67 -8.25 4.00 3.94
CA LEU A 67 -7.99 2.60 4.30
C LEU A 67 -6.75 2.48 5.20
N MET A 68 -5.62 3.07 4.81
CA MET A 68 -4.40 3.03 5.62
C MET A 68 -4.61 3.72 6.98
N ALA A 69 -5.33 4.84 7.03
CA ALA A 69 -5.69 5.51 8.29
C ALA A 69 -6.55 4.61 9.18
N HIS A 70 -7.55 3.95 8.59
CA HIS A 70 -8.42 2.99 9.30
C HIS A 70 -7.62 1.81 9.86
N LEU A 71 -6.79 1.16 9.04
CA LEU A 71 -5.98 0.02 9.45
C LEU A 71 -4.98 0.41 10.55
N ALA A 72 -4.29 1.53 10.40
CA ALA A 72 -3.37 2.05 11.43
C ALA A 72 -4.11 2.34 12.75
N GLY A 73 -5.32 2.90 12.67
CA GLY A 73 -6.19 3.14 13.83
C GLY A 73 -6.62 1.85 14.55
N HIS A 74 -6.62 0.71 13.86
CA HIS A 74 -6.86 -0.62 14.41
C HIS A 74 -5.57 -1.37 14.83
N GLY A 75 -4.44 -0.66 14.87
CA GLY A 75 -3.16 -1.23 15.32
C GLY A 75 -2.45 -2.10 14.27
N ILE A 76 -2.87 -2.07 13.01
CA ILE A 76 -2.12 -2.71 11.93
C ILE A 76 -0.86 -1.87 11.66
N PRO A 77 0.34 -2.48 11.64
CA PRO A 77 1.59 -1.78 11.40
C PRO A 77 1.74 -1.43 9.90
N CYS A 78 0.97 -0.45 9.43
CA CYS A 78 1.01 0.07 8.07
C CYS A 78 1.36 1.57 8.06
N PRO A 79 1.78 2.15 6.91
CA PRO A 79 2.06 3.57 6.80
C PRO A 79 0.81 4.38 7.15
N ALA A 80 0.79 5.07 8.29
CA ALA A 80 -0.32 5.91 8.68
C ALA A 80 -0.20 7.28 7.99
N PRO A 81 -1.17 7.69 7.15
CA PRO A 81 -1.16 9.01 6.57
C PRO A 81 -1.30 10.07 7.66
N ARG A 82 -0.52 11.15 7.53
CA ARG A 82 -0.54 12.27 8.47
C ARG A 82 -1.52 13.32 7.99
N PRO A 83 -2.53 13.68 8.80
CA PRO A 83 -3.45 14.74 8.43
C PRO A 83 -2.75 16.10 8.48
N ALA A 84 -3.04 16.95 7.52
CA ALA A 84 -2.72 18.36 7.57
C ALA A 84 -3.56 19.08 8.64
N ARG A 85 -3.25 20.34 8.94
CA ARG A 85 -4.01 21.16 9.93
C ARG A 85 -5.49 21.31 9.61
N ASP A 86 -5.86 21.23 8.35
CA ASP A 86 -7.25 21.26 7.86
C ASP A 86 -7.92 19.88 7.86
N GLY A 87 -7.22 18.83 8.32
CA GLY A 87 -7.68 17.45 8.35
C GLY A 87 -7.48 16.69 7.03
N SER A 88 -7.02 17.32 5.96
CA SER A 88 -6.80 16.64 4.67
C SER A 88 -5.60 15.70 4.74
N LEU A 89 -5.74 14.49 4.15
CA LEU A 89 -4.67 13.50 4.01
C LEU A 89 -3.88 13.68 2.71
N LEU A 90 -4.49 14.33 1.71
CA LEU A 90 -3.92 14.52 0.39
C LEU A 90 -3.65 16.00 0.13
N GLY A 91 -2.51 16.29 -0.46
CA GLY A 91 -2.15 17.63 -0.92
C GLY A 91 -1.59 17.61 -2.32
N THR A 92 -1.03 18.73 -2.76
CA THR A 92 -0.33 18.84 -4.03
C THR A 92 1.06 19.41 -3.79
N LEU A 93 2.08 18.77 -4.35
CA LEU A 93 3.46 19.23 -4.32
C LEU A 93 4.07 19.04 -5.71
N ASN A 94 4.67 20.09 -6.27
CA ASN A 94 5.26 20.10 -7.61
C ASN A 94 4.31 19.58 -8.71
N GLY A 95 2.99 19.90 -8.60
CA GLY A 95 1.98 19.50 -9.57
C GLY A 95 1.53 18.04 -9.47
N ARG A 96 1.97 17.31 -8.44
CA ARG A 96 1.56 15.92 -8.17
C ARG A 96 0.73 15.83 -6.91
N PRO A 97 -0.27 14.92 -6.84
CA PRO A 97 -0.86 14.54 -5.57
C PRO A 97 0.22 14.03 -4.63
N ALA A 98 0.20 14.46 -3.38
CA ALA A 98 1.21 14.11 -2.40
C ALA A 98 0.60 13.86 -1.02
N ALA A 99 1.13 12.88 -0.31
CA ALA A 99 0.75 12.56 1.06
C ALA A 99 1.99 12.27 1.92
N LEU A 100 1.86 12.56 3.21
CA LEU A 100 2.89 12.29 4.21
C LEU A 100 2.44 11.12 5.09
N PHE A 101 3.34 10.17 5.31
CA PHE A 101 3.06 8.96 6.08
C PHE A 101 4.02 8.83 7.26
N SER A 102 3.62 8.08 8.29
CA SER A 102 4.56 7.61 9.32
C SER A 102 5.62 6.70 8.68
N ARG A 103 6.89 6.88 9.06
CA ARG A 103 7.96 5.96 8.68
C ARG A 103 7.92 4.74 9.58
N LEU A 104 7.80 3.57 8.98
CA LEU A 104 7.82 2.29 9.68
C LEU A 104 9.25 1.86 9.99
N SER A 105 9.42 1.00 10.99
CA SER A 105 10.71 0.48 11.44
C SER A 105 10.92 -0.95 10.99
N GLY A 106 12.18 -1.34 10.80
CA GLY A 106 12.56 -2.69 10.45
C GLY A 106 13.18 -2.80 9.05
N ALA A 107 13.43 -4.03 8.65
CA ALA A 107 13.99 -4.39 7.35
C ALA A 107 13.30 -5.64 6.78
N SER A 108 13.33 -5.75 5.45
CA SER A 108 12.80 -6.93 4.76
C SER A 108 13.73 -8.13 4.97
N VAL A 109 13.12 -9.32 5.16
CA VAL A 109 13.85 -10.58 5.35
C VAL A 109 13.77 -11.40 4.07
N MET A 110 14.90 -11.50 3.35
CA MET A 110 14.98 -12.19 2.06
C MET A 110 14.83 -13.70 2.16
N HIS A 111 15.17 -14.28 3.31
CA HIS A 111 15.07 -15.72 3.58
C HIS A 111 14.25 -15.97 4.86
N PRO A 112 12.89 -15.86 4.78
CA PRO A 112 12.02 -15.99 5.94
C PRO A 112 12.02 -17.43 6.47
N THR A 113 11.98 -17.56 7.79
CA THR A 113 11.79 -18.84 8.49
C THR A 113 10.31 -19.11 8.73
N SER A 114 9.97 -20.31 9.22
CA SER A 114 8.60 -20.64 9.63
C SER A 114 8.02 -19.68 10.69
N ALA A 115 8.89 -19.16 11.59
CA ALA A 115 8.48 -18.15 12.58
C ALA A 115 8.08 -16.81 11.93
N HIS A 116 8.79 -16.37 10.87
CA HIS A 116 8.41 -15.20 10.09
C HIS A 116 7.06 -15.43 9.38
N CYS A 117 6.87 -16.61 8.76
CA CYS A 117 5.60 -16.95 8.11
C CYS A 117 4.44 -16.98 9.12
N ALA A 118 4.65 -17.48 10.32
CA ALA A 118 3.62 -17.46 11.37
C ALA A 118 3.29 -16.04 11.84
N ALA A 119 4.28 -15.14 11.92
CA ALA A 119 4.05 -13.75 12.27
C ALA A 119 3.23 -13.03 11.18
N ILE A 120 3.55 -13.25 9.89
CA ILE A 120 2.78 -12.70 8.76
C ILE A 120 1.35 -13.23 8.76
N GLY A 121 1.15 -14.54 8.96
CA GLY A 121 -0.20 -15.13 9.00
C GLY A 121 -1.08 -14.49 10.07
N ARG A 122 -0.53 -14.21 11.25
CA ARG A 122 -1.25 -13.47 12.31
C ARG A 122 -1.58 -12.03 11.90
N ALA A 123 -0.62 -11.32 11.31
CA ALA A 123 -0.82 -9.94 10.88
C ALA A 123 -1.85 -9.85 9.75
N MET A 124 -1.83 -10.78 8.78
CA MET A 124 -2.85 -10.87 7.73
C MET A 124 -4.25 -11.10 8.31
N ALA A 125 -4.38 -12.02 9.27
CA ALA A 125 -5.67 -12.25 9.93
C ALA A 125 -6.19 -11.00 10.62
N GLN A 126 -5.34 -10.27 11.34
CA GLN A 126 -5.69 -9.01 11.99
C GLN A 126 -6.08 -7.93 10.96
N LEU A 127 -5.33 -7.82 9.86
CA LEU A 127 -5.63 -6.90 8.76
C LEU A 127 -7.00 -7.21 8.15
N HIS A 128 -7.30 -8.47 7.85
CA HIS A 128 -8.57 -8.89 7.28
C HIS A 128 -9.74 -8.61 8.25
N LEU A 129 -9.55 -8.85 9.55
CA LEU A 129 -10.57 -8.52 10.56
C LEU A 129 -10.82 -7.02 10.65
N ALA A 130 -9.76 -6.20 10.69
CA ALA A 130 -9.86 -4.75 10.69
C ALA A 130 -10.50 -4.22 9.40
N GLY A 131 -10.09 -4.76 8.23
CA GLY A 131 -10.62 -4.38 6.92
C GLY A 131 -12.06 -4.84 6.64
N SER A 132 -12.59 -5.80 7.41
CA SER A 132 -13.93 -6.35 7.17
C SER A 132 -15.06 -5.33 7.37
N THR A 133 -14.83 -4.30 8.17
CA THR A 133 -15.79 -3.22 8.45
C THR A 133 -15.55 -1.96 7.62
N PHE A 134 -14.47 -1.92 6.84
CA PHE A 134 -14.13 -0.77 6.00
C PHE A 134 -14.93 -0.79 4.71
N PRO A 135 -15.66 0.29 4.36
CA PRO A 135 -16.44 0.35 3.13
C PRO A 135 -15.49 0.43 1.93
N ALA A 136 -15.41 -0.65 1.15
CA ALA A 136 -14.59 -0.72 -0.03
C ALA A 136 -15.43 -0.65 -1.31
N PRO A 137 -15.04 0.16 -2.31
CA PRO A 137 -15.65 0.09 -3.63
C PRO A 137 -15.33 -1.27 -4.28
N PRO A 138 -16.12 -1.69 -5.30
CA PRO A 138 -15.77 -2.87 -6.08
C PRO A 138 -14.35 -2.72 -6.66
N HIS A 139 -13.56 -3.79 -6.55
CA HIS A 139 -12.19 -3.76 -7.09
C HIS A 139 -12.24 -3.58 -8.61
N PRO A 140 -11.48 -2.62 -9.20
CA PRO A 140 -11.54 -2.32 -10.64
C PRO A 140 -11.12 -3.50 -11.53
N ARG A 141 -10.37 -4.47 -10.97
CA ARG A 141 -10.01 -5.74 -11.62
C ARG A 141 -10.68 -6.93 -10.93
N GLY A 142 -11.93 -6.76 -10.48
CA GLY A 142 -12.73 -7.81 -9.87
C GLY A 142 -13.21 -8.87 -10.87
N ALA A 143 -14.14 -9.73 -10.42
CA ALA A 143 -14.62 -10.88 -11.20
C ALA A 143 -15.13 -10.52 -12.60
N ASP A 144 -15.86 -9.42 -12.73
CA ASP A 144 -16.40 -8.96 -14.03
C ASP A 144 -15.28 -8.55 -14.99
N TRP A 145 -14.27 -7.83 -14.50
CA TRP A 145 -13.11 -7.46 -15.32
C TRP A 145 -12.31 -8.69 -15.73
N ILE A 146 -12.12 -9.66 -14.84
CA ILE A 146 -11.44 -10.93 -15.14
C ILE A 146 -12.20 -11.70 -16.21
N ALA A 147 -13.51 -11.84 -16.06
CA ALA A 147 -14.35 -12.54 -17.04
C ALA A 147 -14.32 -11.87 -18.44
N ALA A 148 -14.47 -10.54 -18.48
CA ALA A 148 -14.40 -9.77 -19.73
C ALA A 148 -13.02 -9.84 -20.39
N THR A 149 -11.95 -9.81 -19.60
CA THR A 149 -10.57 -9.91 -20.10
C THR A 149 -10.29 -11.32 -20.61
N ALA A 150 -10.70 -12.35 -19.90
CA ALA A 150 -10.58 -13.74 -20.34
C ALA A 150 -11.30 -13.98 -21.67
N ALA A 151 -12.52 -13.49 -21.83
CA ALA A 151 -13.27 -13.60 -23.09
C ALA A 151 -12.49 -12.99 -24.29
N ARG A 152 -11.77 -11.90 -24.07
CA ARG A 152 -10.93 -11.25 -25.10
C ARG A 152 -9.70 -12.07 -25.48
N VAL A 153 -9.07 -12.75 -24.53
CA VAL A 153 -7.83 -13.50 -24.78
C VAL A 153 -8.07 -14.94 -25.21
N MET A 154 -9.27 -15.50 -24.96
CA MET A 154 -9.59 -16.89 -25.32
C MET A 154 -9.40 -17.19 -26.83
N SER A 155 -9.66 -16.21 -27.71
CA SER A 155 -9.51 -16.37 -29.16
C SER A 155 -8.05 -16.45 -29.65
N ILE A 156 -7.09 -16.05 -28.81
CA ILE A 156 -5.66 -16.07 -29.15
C ILE A 156 -4.89 -17.17 -28.40
N LEU A 157 -5.55 -17.90 -27.50
CA LEU A 157 -4.99 -19.03 -26.77
C LEU A 157 -5.10 -20.33 -27.60
N SER A 158 -4.24 -21.32 -27.26
CA SER A 158 -4.45 -22.68 -27.74
C SER A 158 -5.79 -23.24 -27.21
N ALA A 159 -6.37 -24.22 -27.91
CA ALA A 159 -7.62 -24.85 -27.46
C ALA A 159 -7.50 -25.43 -26.04
N GLY A 160 -6.33 -25.99 -25.67
CA GLY A 160 -6.06 -26.52 -24.34
C GLY A 160 -6.01 -25.44 -23.27
N ASP A 161 -5.30 -24.34 -23.55
CA ASP A 161 -5.18 -23.22 -22.60
C ASP A 161 -6.52 -22.50 -22.43
N ALA A 162 -7.29 -22.33 -23.50
CA ALA A 162 -8.63 -21.74 -23.44
C ALA A 162 -9.59 -22.60 -22.59
N ALA A 163 -9.54 -23.93 -22.75
CA ALA A 163 -10.35 -24.84 -21.94
C ALA A 163 -9.94 -24.81 -20.45
N MET A 164 -8.64 -24.77 -20.17
CA MET A 164 -8.13 -24.64 -18.80
C MET A 164 -8.58 -23.32 -18.16
N LEU A 165 -8.44 -22.19 -18.86
CA LEU A 165 -8.89 -20.88 -18.38
C LEU A 165 -10.40 -20.86 -18.12
N ALA A 166 -11.21 -21.45 -19.01
CA ALA A 166 -12.66 -21.52 -18.82
C ALA A 166 -13.04 -22.35 -17.59
N ALA A 167 -12.36 -23.49 -17.38
CA ALA A 167 -12.59 -24.35 -16.20
C ALA A 167 -12.22 -23.62 -14.90
N GLU A 168 -11.07 -22.91 -14.87
CA GLU A 168 -10.62 -22.14 -13.71
C GLU A 168 -11.61 -21.02 -13.36
N LEU A 169 -12.08 -20.25 -14.34
CA LEU A 169 -13.06 -19.19 -14.12
C LEU A 169 -14.38 -19.71 -13.55
N SER A 170 -14.83 -20.89 -13.99
CA SER A 170 -16.01 -21.54 -13.43
C SER A 170 -15.77 -21.96 -11.98
N CYS A 171 -14.64 -22.61 -11.72
CA CYS A 171 -14.24 -23.05 -10.38
C CYS A 171 -14.17 -21.89 -9.40
N GLN A 172 -13.52 -20.79 -9.77
CA GLN A 172 -13.41 -19.59 -8.92
C GLN A 172 -14.78 -18.98 -8.62
N ARG A 173 -15.66 -18.88 -9.59
CA ARG A 173 -17.02 -18.34 -9.41
C ARG A 173 -17.82 -19.14 -8.39
N ASP A 174 -17.76 -20.45 -8.49
CA ASP A 174 -18.50 -21.35 -7.62
C ASP A 174 -17.99 -21.31 -6.17
N HIS A 175 -16.66 -21.18 -5.97
CA HIS A 175 -16.03 -21.14 -4.67
C HIS A 175 -16.15 -19.76 -3.99
N THR A 176 -15.96 -18.67 -4.73
CA THR A 176 -15.96 -17.31 -4.15
C THR A 176 -17.35 -16.85 -3.69
N ALA A 177 -18.43 -17.38 -4.26
CA ALA A 177 -19.80 -17.01 -3.91
C ALA A 177 -20.16 -17.28 -2.43
N THR A 178 -19.43 -18.16 -1.76
CA THR A 178 -19.67 -18.57 -0.36
C THR A 178 -18.65 -18.03 0.64
N LEU A 179 -17.61 -17.37 0.16
CA LEU A 179 -16.54 -16.85 1.03
C LEU A 179 -16.89 -15.47 1.60
N PRO A 180 -16.47 -15.18 2.84
CA PRO A 180 -16.54 -13.82 3.36
C PRO A 180 -15.74 -12.86 2.48
N GLY A 181 -16.34 -11.71 2.15
CA GLY A 181 -15.67 -10.65 1.41
C GLY A 181 -15.10 -9.57 2.33
N GLY A 182 -14.04 -8.89 1.89
CA GLY A 182 -13.42 -7.78 2.62
C GLY A 182 -12.18 -7.25 1.92
N VAL A 183 -11.60 -6.22 2.51
CA VAL A 183 -10.32 -5.67 2.03
C VAL A 183 -9.20 -6.64 2.37
N ILE A 184 -8.38 -6.94 1.38
CA ILE A 184 -7.15 -7.74 1.51
C ILE A 184 -5.98 -6.97 0.91
N HIS A 185 -4.76 -7.26 1.34
CA HIS A 185 -3.56 -6.62 0.78
C HIS A 185 -3.27 -7.12 -0.65
N ALA A 186 -3.43 -8.40 -0.90
CA ALA A 186 -3.26 -9.10 -2.18
C ALA A 186 -1.83 -9.13 -2.78
N ASP A 187 -0.87 -8.37 -2.25
CA ASP A 187 0.52 -8.31 -2.75
C ASP A 187 1.56 -8.33 -1.63
N LEU A 188 1.36 -9.20 -0.62
CA LEU A 188 2.24 -9.25 0.55
C LEU A 188 3.48 -10.11 0.29
N PHE A 189 4.33 -9.65 -0.63
CA PHE A 189 5.65 -10.21 -0.85
C PHE A 189 6.61 -9.87 0.29
N ARG A 190 7.76 -10.56 0.33
CA ARG A 190 8.77 -10.39 1.38
C ARG A 190 9.37 -8.99 1.46
N ASP A 191 9.44 -8.26 0.37
CA ASP A 191 9.89 -6.86 0.27
C ASP A 191 8.84 -5.87 0.78
N ASN A 192 7.57 -6.28 0.85
CA ASN A 192 6.48 -5.49 1.41
C ASN A 192 6.27 -5.75 2.92
N VAL A 193 7.17 -6.51 3.58
CA VAL A 193 7.10 -6.78 5.01
C VAL A 193 8.41 -6.40 5.69
N LEU A 194 8.30 -5.52 6.69
CA LEU A 194 9.42 -5.14 7.53
C LEU A 194 9.36 -5.89 8.86
N PHE A 195 10.47 -6.49 9.26
CA PHE A 195 10.66 -7.11 10.57
C PHE A 195 11.61 -6.26 11.41
N THR A 196 11.28 -6.07 12.67
CA THR A 196 12.18 -5.42 13.63
C THR A 196 13.22 -6.40 14.13
N ASP A 197 14.36 -5.88 14.55
CA ASP A 197 15.41 -6.68 15.21
C ASP A 197 14.89 -7.31 16.49
N GLY A 198 15.26 -8.57 16.75
CA GLY A 198 14.87 -9.27 17.95
C GLY A 198 15.03 -10.79 17.82
N SER A 199 14.96 -11.51 18.96
CA SER A 199 15.04 -12.96 19.02
C SER A 199 13.79 -13.67 18.46
N THR A 200 12.66 -12.97 18.44
CA THR A 200 11.39 -13.43 17.88
C THR A 200 10.97 -12.48 16.76
N PRO A 201 10.63 -13.00 15.55
CA PRO A 201 10.16 -12.16 14.46
C PRO A 201 8.93 -11.34 14.85
N CYS A 202 9.08 -10.02 14.81
CA CYS A 202 8.00 -9.06 15.06
C CYS A 202 7.85 -8.17 13.82
N ILE A 203 6.61 -7.98 13.35
CA ILE A 203 6.36 -7.15 12.18
C ILE A 203 6.44 -5.68 12.59
N GLY A 204 7.36 -4.96 11.97
CA GLY A 204 7.52 -3.51 12.10
C GLY A 204 6.74 -2.72 11.06
N GLY A 205 6.37 -3.36 9.93
CA GLY A 205 5.60 -2.72 8.88
C GLY A 205 5.11 -3.64 7.78
N LEU A 206 3.91 -3.33 7.28
CA LEU A 206 3.36 -3.83 6.02
C LEU A 206 3.32 -2.66 5.04
N LEU A 207 3.86 -2.84 3.84
CA LEU A 207 4.03 -1.79 2.83
C LEU A 207 3.21 -2.10 1.58
N ASP A 208 3.03 -1.08 0.72
CA ASP A 208 2.47 -1.19 -0.63
C ASP A 208 0.97 -1.60 -0.65
N PHE A 209 0.16 -0.78 0.02
CA PHE A 209 -1.30 -0.89 0.08
C PHE A 209 -2.00 -0.34 -1.16
#